data_9198d3c35c3815af76c7ec2fc514f5c8
#
_entry.id   9198d3c35c3815af76c7ec2fc514f5c8
#
_cell.length_a   1.000
_cell.length_b   1.000
_cell.length_c   1.000
_cell.angle_alpha   90.00
_cell.angle_beta   90.00
_cell.angle_gamma   90.00
#
_symmetry.space_group_name_H-M   'P 1'
#
loop_
_entity.id
_entity.type
_entity.pdbx_description
1 polymer ?
#
loop_
_entity_poly.entity_id
_entity_poly.type
_entity_poly.pdbx_seq_one_letter_code
_entity_poly.pdbx_strand_id
1 'polypeptide(L)'
;MIANYKIITLCGSTRFKDDFMRVQKELTLQGNIVISVGLFGHSGDNEVWENMNEGELTKTKIMLDDMHKRKIDLADEIFVINKNGYIGESTKSEINYAIKTNKKVNYMEEI
;
A
#
# COMPACT_ATOMS: atom_id res chain seq x y z
N MET A 1 13.89 -4.73 9.49
CA MET A 1 14.90 -5.38 8.62
C MET A 1 15.01 -6.86 8.96
N ILE A 2 15.04 -7.71 7.98
CA ILE A 2 15.22 -9.16 8.16
C ILE A 2 16.51 -9.57 7.45
N ALA A 3 17.45 -10.19 8.16
CA ALA A 3 18.75 -10.66 7.64
C ALA A 3 19.51 -9.57 6.92
N ASN A 4 19.48 -8.46 6.86
CA ASN A 4 20.11 -7.36 6.11
C ASN A 4 19.27 -6.85 4.94
N TYR A 5 18.00 -7.29 4.84
CA TYR A 5 17.10 -6.77 3.83
C TYR A 5 16.12 -5.80 4.48
N LYS A 6 16.02 -4.62 3.89
CA LYS A 6 15.02 -3.64 4.30
C LYS A 6 13.64 -4.12 3.87
N ILE A 7 12.65 -3.90 4.73
CA ILE A 7 11.25 -4.22 4.42
C ILE A 7 10.53 -2.93 4.07
N ILE A 8 9.93 -2.87 2.89
CA ILE A 8 9.22 -1.70 2.39
C ILE A 8 7.79 -2.08 2.07
N THR A 9 6.82 -1.36 2.65
CA THR A 9 5.42 -1.54 2.32
C THR A 9 4.97 -0.45 1.34
N LEU A 10 4.33 -0.87 0.24
CA LEU A 10 3.80 0.04 -0.75
C LEU A 10 2.42 0.54 -0.31
N CYS A 11 2.20 1.84 -0.43
CA CYS A 11 0.92 2.49 -0.15
C CYS A 11 0.49 3.30 -1.37
N GLY A 12 -0.80 3.43 -1.60
CA GLY A 12 -1.30 4.20 -2.73
C GLY A 12 -2.65 3.70 -3.21
N SER A 13 -3.24 4.41 -4.15
CA SER A 13 -4.51 4.01 -4.73
C SER A 13 -4.36 2.73 -5.56
N THR A 14 -5.25 1.78 -5.36
CA THR A 14 -5.26 0.51 -6.11
C THR A 14 -5.58 0.71 -7.60
N ARG A 15 -5.94 1.92 -8.02
CA ARG A 15 -6.10 2.26 -9.43
C ARG A 15 -4.76 2.29 -10.18
N PHE A 16 -3.65 2.42 -9.47
CA PHE A 16 -2.31 2.51 -10.05
C PHE A 16 -1.59 1.16 -10.10
N LYS A 17 -2.29 0.10 -10.47
CA LYS A 17 -1.75 -1.26 -10.49
C LYS A 17 -0.42 -1.37 -11.24
N ASP A 18 -0.32 -0.77 -12.41
CA ASP A 18 0.90 -0.87 -13.24
C ASP A 18 2.09 -0.21 -12.54
N ASP A 19 1.87 0.91 -11.87
CA ASP A 19 2.92 1.58 -11.11
C ASP A 19 3.33 0.76 -9.90
N PHE A 20 2.38 0.14 -9.20
CA PHE A 20 2.66 -0.79 -8.10
C PHE A 20 3.56 -1.93 -8.58
N MET A 21 3.20 -2.56 -9.68
CA MET A 21 3.95 -3.70 -10.22
C MET A 21 5.36 -3.30 -10.63
N ARG A 22 5.51 -2.15 -11.27
CA ARG A 22 6.81 -1.62 -11.69
C ARG A 22 7.70 -1.30 -10.48
N VAL A 23 7.18 -0.56 -9.52
CA VAL A 23 7.92 -0.17 -8.31
C VAL A 23 8.30 -1.38 -7.48
N GLN A 24 7.39 -2.33 -7.31
CA GLN A 24 7.64 -3.58 -6.61
C GLN A 24 8.84 -4.31 -7.22
N LYS A 25 8.85 -4.41 -8.54
CA LYS A 25 9.96 -5.07 -9.26
C LYS A 25 11.27 -4.33 -9.04
N GLU A 26 11.27 -3.01 -9.19
CA GLU A 26 12.47 -2.19 -9.02
C GLU A 26 13.06 -2.31 -7.62
N LEU A 27 12.23 -2.18 -6.60
CA LEU A 27 12.67 -2.27 -5.21
C LEU A 27 13.17 -3.67 -4.86
N THR A 28 12.53 -4.70 -5.39
CA THR A 28 12.95 -6.09 -5.20
C THR A 28 14.34 -6.32 -5.79
N LEU A 29 14.58 -5.81 -6.99
CA LEU A 29 15.88 -5.93 -7.65
C LEU A 29 17.00 -5.16 -6.93
N GLN A 30 16.62 -4.15 -6.15
CA GLN A 30 17.56 -3.40 -5.31
C GLN A 30 17.84 -4.09 -3.97
N GLY A 31 17.25 -5.25 -3.72
CA GLY A 31 17.51 -6.02 -2.50
C GLY A 31 16.55 -5.73 -1.35
N ASN A 32 15.34 -5.28 -1.63
CA ASN A 32 14.35 -5.01 -0.59
C ASN A 32 13.26 -6.08 -0.57
N ILE A 33 12.78 -6.39 0.63
CA ILE A 33 11.57 -7.19 0.80
C ILE A 33 10.40 -6.24 0.63
N VAL A 34 9.51 -6.52 -0.34
CA VAL A 34 8.39 -5.62 -0.64
C VAL A 34 7.08 -6.25 -0.23
N ILE A 35 6.29 -5.50 0.53
CA ILE A 35 4.92 -5.87 0.89
C ILE A 35 3.98 -4.94 0.12
N SER A 36 3.07 -5.51 -0.65
CA SER A 36 2.14 -4.74 -1.46
C SER A 36 0.70 -4.89 -0.96
N VAL A 37 -0.25 -4.30 -1.70
CA VAL A 37 -1.66 -4.25 -1.28
C VAL A 37 -2.37 -5.60 -1.38
N GLY A 38 -1.90 -6.51 -2.21
CA GLY A 38 -2.49 -7.85 -2.36
C GLY A 38 -3.78 -7.90 -3.17
N LEU A 39 -4.50 -6.79 -3.29
CA LEU A 39 -5.79 -6.73 -3.98
C LEU A 39 -5.92 -5.38 -4.67
N PHE A 40 -6.17 -5.40 -5.98
CA PHE A 40 -6.37 -4.19 -6.77
C PHE A 40 -7.85 -4.03 -7.13
N GLY A 41 -8.65 -3.68 -6.13
CA GLY A 41 -10.10 -3.57 -6.25
C GLY A 41 -10.60 -2.56 -7.28
N HIS A 42 -9.75 -1.60 -7.70
CA HIS A 42 -10.07 -0.63 -8.74
C HIS A 42 -9.39 -0.95 -10.07
N SER A 43 -8.62 -2.02 -10.17
CA SER A 43 -7.82 -2.34 -11.35
C SER A 43 -7.64 -3.84 -11.52
N GLY A 44 -8.71 -4.53 -11.86
CA GLY A 44 -8.66 -5.95 -12.19
C GLY A 44 -9.33 -6.89 -11.19
N ASP A 45 -9.49 -6.48 -9.96
CA ASP A 45 -10.10 -7.31 -8.92
C ASP A 45 -11.50 -6.81 -8.50
N ASN A 46 -12.18 -6.12 -9.40
CA ASN A 46 -13.51 -5.54 -9.15
C ASN A 46 -14.56 -6.58 -8.77
N GLU A 47 -14.44 -7.81 -9.29
CA GLU A 47 -15.39 -8.89 -9.01
C GLU A 47 -15.49 -9.22 -7.52
N VAL A 48 -14.48 -8.87 -6.74
CA VAL A 48 -14.49 -9.08 -5.29
C VAL A 48 -15.64 -8.33 -4.64
N TRP A 49 -15.96 -7.15 -5.17
CA TRP A 49 -17.01 -6.29 -4.60
C TRP A 49 -18.40 -6.62 -5.10
N GLU A 50 -18.51 -7.22 -6.29
CA GLU A 50 -19.79 -7.38 -7.01
C GLU A 50 -20.82 -8.25 -6.29
N ASN A 51 -20.37 -9.24 -5.53
CA ASN A 51 -21.24 -10.20 -4.84
C ASN A 51 -21.38 -9.90 -3.34
N MET A 52 -20.87 -8.78 -2.87
CA MET A 52 -20.97 -8.39 -1.47
C MET A 52 -22.19 -7.52 -1.22
N ASN A 53 -22.94 -7.77 -0.15
CA ASN A 53 -23.95 -6.83 0.29
C ASN A 53 -23.23 -5.65 1.00
N GLU A 54 -24.00 -4.59 1.33
CA GLU A 54 -23.44 -3.38 1.91
C GLU A 54 -22.71 -3.61 3.24
N GLY A 55 -23.26 -4.48 4.09
CA GLY A 55 -22.63 -4.82 5.38
C GLY A 55 -21.33 -5.56 5.22
N GLU A 56 -21.28 -6.52 4.31
CA GLU A 56 -20.06 -7.28 4.00
C GLU A 56 -18.98 -6.38 3.40
N LEU A 57 -19.37 -5.48 2.51
CA LEU A 57 -18.48 -4.53 1.86
C LEU A 57 -17.83 -3.61 2.90
N THR A 58 -18.62 -3.07 3.83
CA THR A 58 -18.13 -2.20 4.90
C THR A 58 -17.15 -2.94 5.81
N LYS A 59 -17.49 -4.14 6.25
CA LYS A 59 -16.61 -4.99 7.08
C LYS A 59 -15.28 -5.29 6.38
N THR A 60 -15.36 -5.63 5.10
CA THR A 60 -14.16 -5.95 4.31
C THR A 60 -13.26 -4.75 4.17
N LYS A 61 -13.81 -3.56 3.90
CA LYS A 61 -13.00 -2.35 3.80
C LYS A 61 -12.31 -1.99 5.11
N ILE A 62 -13.02 -2.13 6.24
CA ILE A 62 -12.43 -1.89 7.55
C ILE A 62 -11.27 -2.86 7.80
N MET A 63 -11.48 -4.13 7.50
CA MET A 63 -10.45 -5.16 7.66
C MET A 63 -9.22 -4.86 6.79
N LEU A 64 -9.43 -4.50 5.53
CA LEU A 64 -8.33 -4.20 4.61
C LEU A 64 -7.53 -2.97 5.05
N ASP A 65 -8.22 -1.94 5.54
CA ASP A 65 -7.56 -0.73 6.04
C ASP A 65 -6.71 -1.06 7.27
N ASP A 66 -7.24 -1.84 8.21
CA ASP A 66 -6.51 -2.25 9.39
C ASP A 66 -5.33 -3.15 9.02
N MET A 67 -5.56 -4.12 8.15
CA MET A 67 -4.52 -5.04 7.70
C MET A 67 -3.36 -4.28 7.06
N HIS A 68 -3.66 -3.25 6.27
CA HIS A 68 -2.60 -2.48 5.62
C HIS A 68 -1.73 -1.75 6.65
N LYS A 69 -2.33 -1.26 7.73
CA LYS A 69 -1.57 -0.68 8.83
C LYS A 69 -0.69 -1.71 9.52
N ARG A 70 -1.14 -2.98 9.62
CA ARG A 70 -0.28 -4.05 10.14
C ARG A 70 0.89 -4.32 9.19
N LYS A 71 0.68 -4.20 7.87
CA LYS A 71 1.78 -4.29 6.89
C LYS A 71 2.79 -3.17 7.11
N ILE A 72 2.33 -1.97 7.45
CA ILE A 72 3.20 -0.85 7.80
C ILE A 72 3.99 -1.16 9.08
N ASP A 73 3.34 -1.77 10.07
CA ASP A 73 4.02 -2.17 11.30
C ASP A 73 5.20 -3.11 11.04
N LEU A 74 5.06 -4.00 10.06
CA LEU A 74 6.11 -4.96 9.68
C LEU A 74 7.27 -4.31 8.92
N ALA A 75 7.06 -3.13 8.38
CA ALA A 75 8.01 -2.48 7.48
C ALA A 75 9.02 -1.59 8.22
N ASP A 76 10.17 -1.39 7.61
CA ASP A 76 11.13 -0.38 8.03
C ASP A 76 10.72 0.99 7.51
N GLU A 77 10.11 1.02 6.33
CA GLU A 77 9.64 2.25 5.69
C GLU A 77 8.50 1.95 4.73
N ILE A 78 7.79 3.01 4.33
CA ILE A 78 6.76 2.88 3.29
C ILE A 78 7.20 3.62 2.03
N PHE A 79 6.65 3.21 0.90
CA PHE A 79 6.86 3.85 -0.39
C PHE A 79 5.48 4.17 -0.99
N VAL A 80 5.22 5.45 -1.18
CA VAL A 80 3.90 5.93 -1.64
C VAL A 80 3.87 6.03 -3.16
N ILE A 81 2.90 5.34 -3.76
CA ILE A 81 2.65 5.40 -5.19
C ILE A 81 1.70 6.57 -5.43
N ASN A 82 2.25 7.73 -5.70
CA ASN A 82 1.51 8.98 -5.86
C ASN A 82 1.55 9.50 -7.28
N LYS A 83 1.09 8.69 -8.23
CA LYS A 83 1.08 9.05 -9.64
C LYS A 83 0.39 10.39 -9.88
N ASN A 84 1.08 11.30 -10.57
CA ASN A 84 0.61 12.65 -10.84
C ASN A 84 0.29 13.44 -9.55
N GLY A 85 0.92 13.07 -8.45
CA GLY A 85 0.70 13.71 -7.16
C GLY A 85 -0.56 13.25 -6.42
N TYR A 86 -1.31 12.32 -6.99
CA TYR A 86 -2.57 11.86 -6.38
C TYR A 86 -2.33 11.05 -5.11
N ILE A 87 -2.96 11.47 -4.02
CA ILE A 87 -2.97 10.77 -2.73
C ILE A 87 -4.41 10.77 -2.23
N GLY A 88 -5.05 9.60 -2.20
CA GLY A 88 -6.41 9.44 -1.71
C GLY A 88 -6.49 9.44 -0.18
N GLU A 89 -7.71 9.42 0.34
CA GLU A 89 -7.95 9.49 1.79
C GLU A 89 -7.34 8.31 2.55
N SER A 90 -7.49 7.09 2.04
CA SER A 90 -6.90 5.90 2.67
C SER A 90 -5.38 6.01 2.73
N THR A 91 -4.77 6.49 1.64
CA THR A 91 -3.32 6.65 1.57
C THR A 91 -2.83 7.73 2.53
N LYS A 92 -3.58 8.83 2.66
CA LYS A 92 -3.26 9.88 3.65
C LYS A 92 -3.25 9.32 5.07
N SER A 93 -4.25 8.49 5.39
CA SER A 93 -4.33 7.83 6.70
C SER A 93 -3.11 6.92 6.94
N GLU A 94 -2.68 6.20 5.91
CA GLU A 94 -1.51 5.31 5.99
C GLU A 94 -0.21 6.10 6.18
N ILE A 95 -0.08 7.21 5.45
CA ILE A 95 1.08 8.10 5.60
C ILE A 95 1.16 8.65 7.03
N ASN A 96 0.03 9.14 7.56
CA ASN A 96 -0.03 9.65 8.91
C ASN A 96 0.31 8.57 9.94
N TYR A 97 -0.18 7.36 9.73
CA TYR A 97 0.13 6.23 10.61
C TYR A 97 1.63 5.90 10.58
N ALA A 98 2.24 5.88 9.40
CA ALA A 98 3.67 5.63 9.24
C ALA A 98 4.51 6.69 9.97
N ILE A 99 4.16 7.97 9.80
CA ILE A 99 4.84 9.06 10.49
C ILE A 99 4.70 8.93 12.00
N LYS A 100 3.50 8.65 12.47
CA LYS A 100 3.21 8.49 13.90
C LYS A 100 3.99 7.35 14.53
N THR A 101 4.24 6.29 13.78
CA THR A 101 4.99 5.11 14.24
C THR A 101 6.47 5.16 13.87
N ASN A 102 6.96 6.33 13.46
CA ASN A 102 8.38 6.58 13.15
C ASN A 102 8.92 5.76 11.97
N LYS A 103 8.07 5.48 10.99
CA LYS A 103 8.49 4.85 9.75
C LYS A 103 8.87 5.95 8.74
N LYS A 104 9.94 5.73 8.00
CA LYS A 104 10.33 6.64 6.93
C LYS A 104 9.31 6.57 5.79
N VAL A 105 8.98 7.71 5.21
CA VAL A 105 8.05 7.81 4.09
C VAL A 105 8.78 8.27 2.85
N ASN A 106 8.73 7.47 1.80
CA ASN A 106 9.28 7.81 0.49
C ASN A 106 8.13 7.91 -0.51
N TYR A 107 8.33 8.69 -1.56
CA TYR A 107 7.31 8.91 -2.58
C TYR A 107 7.84 8.55 -3.96
N MET A 108 6.97 8.03 -4.83
CA MET A 108 7.31 7.75 -6.21
C MET A 108 7.60 9.05 -6.96
N GLU A 109 6.76 10.06 -6.75
CA GLU A 109 6.93 11.39 -7.34
C GLU A 109 7.14 12.42 -6.24
N GLU A 110 7.93 13.45 -6.52
CA GLU A 110 8.17 14.53 -5.57
C GLU A 110 6.87 15.25 -5.22
N ILE A 111 6.76 15.64 -3.98
CA ILE A 111 5.58 16.35 -3.48
C ILE A 111 5.93 17.79 -3.16
#